data_73d6864de48d612a65f7c9a959b1e536
#
_entry.id   73d6864de48d612a65f7c9a959b1e536
#
_cell.length_a   1.000
_cell.length_b   1.000
_cell.length_c   1.000
_cell.angle_alpha   90.00
_cell.angle_beta   90.00
_cell.angle_gamma   90.00
#
_symmetry.space_group_name_H-M   'P 1'
#
loop_
_entity.id
_entity.type
_entity.pdbx_description
1 polymer ?
#
loop_
_entity_poly.entity_id
_entity_poly.type
_entity_poly.pdbx_seq_one_letter_code
_entity_poly.pdbx_strand_id
1 'polypeptide(L)'
;MTQLALIRHAPTEWNEARRIQGRADIPLSPRGRETAARWTVPAEFHRFDWVASPLTRARETAALLGLSVTHEASIVEMDWGAWEGFSSAELAEKYGDEFHNRAARGIDLRPHDGESPREVRARVAEWLKRIASAGRPTGAVTHQGIIRATISLATGWDMVNKPPHKLDWASLHLFDLTPDGGVEIARLNVSLEAPEDG
;
A
#
# COMPACT_ATOMS: atom_id res chain seq x y z
N MET A 1 13.01 -2.11 18.84
CA MET A 1 12.38 -1.76 17.53
C MET A 1 10.93 -2.21 17.53
N THR A 2 10.05 -1.47 16.93
CA THR A 2 8.62 -1.79 16.83
C THR A 2 8.33 -2.37 15.46
N GLN A 3 7.61 -3.49 15.38
CA GLN A 3 7.33 -4.15 14.10
C GLN A 3 6.10 -3.55 13.40
N LEU A 4 6.19 -3.41 12.07
CA LEU A 4 5.11 -2.98 11.19
C LEU A 4 4.92 -4.00 10.07
N ALA A 5 3.72 -4.57 9.96
CA ALA A 5 3.33 -5.46 8.88
C ALA A 5 2.37 -4.76 7.92
N LEU A 6 2.67 -4.75 6.62
CA LEU A 6 1.83 -4.13 5.61
C LEU A 6 1.29 -5.18 4.63
N ILE A 7 -0.02 -5.16 4.39
CA ILE A 7 -0.71 -5.96 3.38
C ILE A 7 -1.41 -5.01 2.41
N ARG A 8 -1.24 -5.22 1.11
CA ARG A 8 -2.03 -4.53 0.10
C ARG A 8 -3.42 -5.15 0.03
N HIS A 9 -4.45 -4.31 -0.16
CA HIS A 9 -5.79 -4.81 -0.48
C HIS A 9 -5.79 -5.77 -1.68
N ALA A 10 -6.72 -6.72 -1.69
CA ALA A 10 -6.92 -7.66 -2.80
C ALA A 10 -7.43 -6.94 -4.07
N PRO A 11 -7.45 -7.61 -5.23
CA PRO A 11 -7.79 -6.98 -6.50
C PRO A 11 -9.20 -6.37 -6.55
N THR A 12 -9.31 -5.26 -7.25
CA THR A 12 -10.56 -4.59 -7.64
C THR A 12 -10.74 -4.70 -9.15
N GLU A 13 -11.92 -4.40 -9.68
CA GLU A 13 -12.15 -4.33 -11.13
C GLU A 13 -11.21 -3.34 -11.83
N TRP A 14 -10.89 -2.22 -11.17
CA TRP A 14 -9.95 -1.25 -11.72
C TRP A 14 -8.50 -1.76 -11.73
N ASN A 15 -8.10 -2.63 -10.80
CA ASN A 15 -6.80 -3.31 -10.90
C ASN A 15 -6.76 -4.24 -12.12
N GLU A 16 -7.82 -5.01 -12.34
CA GLU A 16 -7.93 -5.93 -13.47
C GLU A 16 -7.94 -5.18 -14.81
N ALA A 17 -8.63 -4.04 -14.87
CA ALA A 17 -8.66 -3.14 -16.00
C ALA A 17 -7.41 -2.23 -16.11
N ARG A 18 -6.43 -2.36 -15.22
CA ARG A 18 -5.21 -1.52 -15.16
C ARG A 18 -5.49 -0.01 -15.09
N ARG A 19 -6.59 0.36 -14.39
CA ARG A 19 -6.96 1.75 -14.14
C ARG A 19 -6.37 2.25 -12.84
N ILE A 20 -5.96 3.51 -12.81
CA ILE A 20 -5.50 4.20 -11.61
C ILE A 20 -6.70 4.42 -10.68
N GLN A 21 -6.59 3.99 -9.43
CA GLN A 21 -7.70 4.07 -8.48
C GLN A 21 -7.65 5.31 -7.59
N GLY A 22 -6.48 5.56 -7.00
CA GLY A 22 -6.33 6.65 -6.04
C GLY A 22 -7.31 6.55 -4.88
N ARG A 23 -8.03 7.64 -4.63
CA ARG A 23 -9.04 7.77 -3.58
C ARG A 23 -10.45 7.40 -4.03
N ALA A 24 -10.67 7.12 -5.32
CA ALA A 24 -11.93 6.53 -5.77
C ALA A 24 -12.21 5.25 -4.98
N ASP A 25 -13.41 5.17 -4.39
CA ASP A 25 -13.76 4.10 -3.45
C ASP A 25 -14.36 2.88 -4.18
N ILE A 26 -13.52 2.20 -4.94
CA ILE A 26 -13.87 1.00 -5.71
C ILE A 26 -13.75 -0.22 -4.79
N PRO A 27 -14.80 -1.07 -4.67
CA PRO A 27 -14.78 -2.29 -3.87
C PRO A 27 -13.93 -3.38 -4.52
N LEU A 28 -13.70 -4.49 -3.82
CA LEU A 28 -13.06 -5.67 -4.38
C LEU A 28 -13.88 -6.23 -5.55
N SER A 29 -13.20 -6.74 -6.56
CA SER A 29 -13.86 -7.54 -7.62
C SER A 29 -14.32 -8.90 -7.05
N PRO A 30 -15.24 -9.63 -7.73
CA PRO A 30 -15.58 -11.00 -7.35
C PRO A 30 -14.32 -11.87 -7.21
N ARG A 31 -13.41 -11.81 -8.18
CA ARG A 31 -12.12 -12.51 -8.15
C ARG A 31 -11.23 -12.04 -6.98
N GLY A 32 -11.22 -10.74 -6.68
CA GLY A 32 -10.50 -10.20 -5.55
C GLY A 32 -10.99 -10.73 -4.21
N ARG A 33 -12.31 -10.87 -4.04
CA ARG A 33 -12.89 -11.50 -2.85
C ARG A 33 -12.52 -12.97 -2.73
N GLU A 34 -12.60 -13.74 -3.81
CA GLU A 34 -12.14 -15.13 -3.85
C GLU A 34 -10.66 -15.26 -3.51
N THR A 35 -9.83 -14.34 -4.00
CA THR A 35 -8.40 -14.31 -3.71
C THR A 35 -8.16 -14.04 -2.22
N ALA A 36 -8.76 -12.98 -1.67
CA ALA A 36 -8.60 -12.62 -0.26
C ALA A 36 -9.16 -13.69 0.70
N ALA A 37 -10.21 -14.41 0.31
CA ALA A 37 -10.79 -15.50 1.11
C ALA A 37 -9.84 -16.71 1.27
N ARG A 38 -8.84 -16.84 0.40
CA ARG A 38 -7.78 -17.88 0.52
C ARG A 38 -6.56 -17.41 1.29
N TRP A 39 -6.46 -16.13 1.58
CA TRP A 39 -5.35 -15.57 2.33
C TRP A 39 -5.47 -15.86 3.82
N THR A 40 -4.35 -16.12 4.43
CA THR A 40 -4.23 -16.33 5.87
C THR A 40 -3.06 -15.50 6.39
N VAL A 41 -3.31 -14.73 7.43
CA VAL A 41 -2.25 -14.01 8.12
C VAL A 41 -1.43 -15.03 8.94
N PRO A 42 -0.10 -15.12 8.75
CA PRO A 42 0.72 -16.04 9.54
C PRO A 42 0.58 -15.81 11.06
N ALA A 43 0.61 -16.89 11.83
CA ALA A 43 0.31 -16.88 13.27
C ALA A 43 1.16 -15.91 14.08
N GLU A 44 2.39 -15.65 13.66
CA GLU A 44 3.31 -14.71 14.31
C GLU A 44 2.77 -13.27 14.32
N PHE A 45 1.87 -12.92 13.40
CA PHE A 45 1.27 -11.58 13.29
C PHE A 45 -0.13 -11.49 13.92
N HIS A 46 -0.68 -12.56 14.49
CA HIS A 46 -2.03 -12.54 15.09
C HIS A 46 -2.13 -11.61 16.30
N ARG A 47 -1.00 -11.30 16.96
CA ARG A 47 -0.95 -10.40 18.13
C ARG A 47 -0.68 -8.96 17.79
N PHE A 48 -0.61 -8.62 16.50
CA PHE A 48 -0.41 -7.24 16.08
C PHE A 48 -1.72 -6.45 16.27
N ASP A 49 -1.59 -5.16 16.58
CA ASP A 49 -2.72 -4.25 16.53
C ASP A 49 -3.02 -3.91 15.06
N TRP A 50 -4.14 -4.38 14.53
CA TRP A 50 -4.44 -4.22 13.13
C TRP A 50 -5.25 -2.95 12.86
N VAL A 51 -4.86 -2.21 11.83
CA VAL A 51 -5.58 -1.06 11.26
C VAL A 51 -5.85 -1.30 9.78
N ALA A 52 -6.79 -0.55 9.21
CA ALA A 52 -7.04 -0.56 7.78
C ALA A 52 -7.23 0.87 7.25
N SER A 53 -6.84 1.08 5.99
CA SER A 53 -7.27 2.26 5.25
C SER A 53 -8.80 2.37 5.26
N PRO A 54 -9.38 3.59 5.31
CA PRO A 54 -10.83 3.76 5.29
C PRO A 54 -11.50 3.36 3.97
N LEU A 55 -10.74 3.16 2.88
CA LEU A 55 -11.30 2.77 1.58
C LEU A 55 -11.86 1.35 1.60
N THR A 56 -13.01 1.16 0.97
CA THR A 56 -13.82 -0.08 0.98
C THR A 56 -12.98 -1.32 0.65
N ARG A 57 -12.14 -1.28 -0.39
CA ARG A 57 -11.27 -2.41 -0.78
C ARG A 57 -10.32 -2.88 0.31
N ALA A 58 -9.80 -1.96 1.13
CA ALA A 58 -8.92 -2.32 2.25
C ALA A 58 -9.72 -2.90 3.42
N ARG A 59 -10.88 -2.34 3.73
CA ARG A 59 -11.79 -2.83 4.75
C ARG A 59 -12.33 -4.23 4.42
N GLU A 60 -12.78 -4.44 3.17
CA GLU A 60 -13.24 -5.76 2.70
C GLU A 60 -12.12 -6.80 2.79
N THR A 61 -10.88 -6.43 2.40
CA THR A 61 -9.73 -7.33 2.53
C THR A 61 -9.47 -7.68 3.99
N ALA A 62 -9.47 -6.70 4.90
CA ALA A 62 -9.28 -6.95 6.33
C ALA A 62 -10.37 -7.87 6.90
N ALA A 63 -11.62 -7.66 6.52
CA ALA A 63 -12.74 -8.50 6.95
C ALA A 63 -12.60 -9.96 6.46
N LEU A 64 -12.20 -10.16 5.20
CA LEU A 64 -11.98 -11.50 4.63
C LEU A 64 -10.79 -12.22 5.28
N LEU A 65 -9.78 -11.48 5.75
CA LEU A 65 -8.66 -12.00 6.55
C LEU A 65 -9.05 -12.28 8.02
N GLY A 66 -10.28 -12.01 8.43
CA GLY A 66 -10.74 -12.17 9.82
C GLY A 66 -10.11 -11.19 10.82
N LEU A 67 -9.59 -10.05 10.33
CA LEU A 67 -8.92 -9.05 11.16
C LEU A 67 -9.91 -8.08 11.80
N SER A 68 -9.77 -7.88 13.10
CA SER A 68 -10.45 -6.78 13.80
C SER A 68 -9.61 -5.51 13.66
N VAL A 69 -10.11 -4.51 12.93
CA VAL A 69 -9.34 -3.32 12.56
C VAL A 69 -10.00 -2.03 13.02
N THR A 70 -9.18 -1.03 13.36
CA THR A 70 -9.60 0.37 13.40
C THR A 70 -9.18 1.08 12.11
N HIS A 71 -9.82 2.19 11.75
CA HIS A 71 -9.49 2.91 10.52
C HIS A 71 -8.37 3.93 10.77
N GLU A 72 -7.38 3.96 9.88
CA GLU A 72 -6.27 4.91 9.91
C GLU A 72 -6.23 5.73 8.61
N ALA A 73 -6.53 7.02 8.72
CA ALA A 73 -6.60 7.93 7.57
C ALA A 73 -5.23 8.21 6.93
N SER A 74 -4.15 8.11 7.71
CA SER A 74 -2.80 8.36 7.20
C SER A 74 -2.31 7.32 6.19
N ILE A 75 -3.00 6.18 6.08
CA ILE A 75 -2.66 5.10 5.12
C ILE A 75 -3.67 4.94 3.99
N VAL A 76 -4.49 5.96 3.73
CA VAL A 76 -5.30 6.04 2.52
C VAL A 76 -4.37 6.10 1.30
N GLU A 77 -4.82 5.59 0.14
CA GLU A 77 -4.01 5.61 -1.09
C GLU A 77 -3.65 7.04 -1.51
N MET A 78 -2.60 7.18 -2.30
CA MET A 78 -2.24 8.43 -2.96
C MET A 78 -3.44 8.96 -3.75
N ASP A 79 -3.70 10.26 -3.59
CA ASP A 79 -4.68 10.96 -4.42
C ASP A 79 -4.12 11.12 -5.84
N TRP A 80 -4.73 10.47 -6.81
CA TRP A 80 -4.33 10.57 -8.20
C TRP A 80 -5.09 11.65 -8.97
N GLY A 81 -6.00 12.39 -8.29
CA GLY A 81 -6.71 13.54 -8.85
C GLY A 81 -7.33 13.24 -10.21
N ALA A 82 -7.06 14.08 -11.20
CA ALA A 82 -7.60 13.95 -12.56
C ALA A 82 -7.14 12.69 -13.34
N TRP A 83 -6.25 11.88 -12.77
CA TRP A 83 -5.80 10.63 -13.39
C TRP A 83 -6.59 9.41 -12.92
N GLU A 84 -7.45 9.56 -11.91
CA GLU A 84 -8.28 8.45 -11.40
C GLU A 84 -9.26 7.96 -12.49
N GLY A 85 -9.40 6.64 -12.58
CA GLY A 85 -10.24 5.98 -13.56
C GLY A 85 -9.63 5.79 -14.96
N PHE A 86 -8.49 6.40 -15.23
CA PHE A 86 -7.78 6.23 -16.50
C PHE A 86 -6.70 5.13 -16.40
N SER A 87 -6.44 4.46 -17.51
CA SER A 87 -5.23 3.69 -17.72
C SER A 87 -4.07 4.59 -18.14
N SER A 88 -2.82 4.10 -18.01
CA SER A 88 -1.65 4.86 -18.50
C SER A 88 -1.70 5.13 -19.99
N ALA A 89 -2.31 4.25 -20.79
CA ALA A 89 -2.45 4.45 -22.25
C ALA A 89 -3.43 5.60 -22.54
N GLU A 90 -4.59 5.63 -21.88
CA GLU A 90 -5.58 6.72 -22.01
C GLU A 90 -5.00 8.06 -21.55
N LEU A 91 -4.16 8.07 -20.49
CA LEU A 91 -3.47 9.29 -20.03
C LEU A 91 -2.41 9.76 -21.03
N ALA A 92 -1.65 8.84 -21.61
CA ALA A 92 -0.68 9.18 -22.65
C ALA A 92 -1.36 9.74 -23.92
N GLU A 93 -2.50 9.20 -24.31
CA GLU A 93 -3.31 9.73 -25.42
C GLU A 93 -3.87 11.13 -25.09
N LYS A 94 -4.38 11.32 -23.88
CA LYS A 94 -5.04 12.57 -23.45
C LYS A 94 -4.08 13.71 -23.21
N TYR A 95 -2.91 13.45 -22.58
CA TYR A 95 -1.97 14.46 -22.11
C TYR A 95 -0.61 14.43 -22.82
N GLY A 96 -0.33 13.42 -23.66
CA GLY A 96 0.90 13.32 -24.45
C GLY A 96 2.18 13.41 -23.61
N ASP A 97 3.11 14.28 -24.06
CA ASP A 97 4.40 14.49 -23.40
C ASP A 97 4.27 15.00 -21.96
N GLU A 98 3.22 15.74 -21.64
CA GLU A 98 3.00 16.22 -20.28
C GLU A 98 2.84 15.05 -19.29
N PHE A 99 2.07 14.00 -19.66
CA PHE A 99 1.94 12.80 -18.85
C PHE A 99 3.30 12.14 -18.63
N HIS A 100 4.06 11.92 -19.68
CA HIS A 100 5.37 11.26 -19.60
C HIS A 100 6.35 12.06 -18.75
N ASN A 101 6.40 13.40 -18.93
CA ASN A 101 7.25 14.28 -18.16
C ASN A 101 6.89 14.30 -16.67
N ARG A 102 5.60 14.25 -16.32
CA ARG A 102 5.16 14.16 -14.93
C ARG A 102 5.48 12.78 -14.36
N ALA A 103 5.17 11.70 -15.07
CA ALA A 103 5.42 10.32 -14.64
C ALA A 103 6.91 10.03 -14.38
N ALA A 104 7.81 10.66 -15.13
CA ALA A 104 9.26 10.50 -14.99
C ALA A 104 9.85 11.17 -13.73
N ARG A 105 9.09 11.97 -12.98
CA ARG A 105 9.60 12.71 -11.81
C ARG A 105 9.76 11.87 -10.53
N GLY A 106 9.41 10.58 -10.59
CA GLY A 106 9.54 9.70 -9.43
C GLY A 106 8.79 10.20 -8.21
N ILE A 107 9.51 10.47 -7.13
CA ILE A 107 8.90 10.95 -5.87
C ILE A 107 8.20 12.33 -6.01
N ASP A 108 8.54 13.10 -7.02
CA ASP A 108 7.96 14.42 -7.33
C ASP A 108 6.91 14.36 -8.45
N LEU A 109 6.53 13.16 -8.91
CA LEU A 109 5.37 12.99 -9.76
C LEU A 109 4.15 13.62 -9.08
N ARG A 110 3.40 14.46 -9.81
CA ARG A 110 2.15 15.03 -9.31
C ARG A 110 1.11 15.03 -10.42
N PRO A 111 0.01 14.27 -10.27
CA PRO A 111 -1.16 14.41 -11.14
C PRO A 111 -1.82 15.77 -10.98
N HIS A 112 -2.63 16.20 -11.94
CA HIS A 112 -3.48 17.37 -11.77
C HIS A 112 -4.44 17.15 -10.60
N ASP A 113 -4.53 18.13 -9.70
CA ASP A 113 -5.40 18.09 -8.50
C ASP A 113 -5.15 16.92 -7.58
N GLY A 114 -3.96 16.29 -7.64
CA GLY A 114 -3.58 15.13 -6.86
C GLY A 114 -2.40 15.36 -5.93
N GLU A 115 -2.05 14.29 -5.22
CA GLU A 115 -0.95 14.19 -4.25
C GLU A 115 0.32 13.68 -4.95
N SER A 116 1.48 14.10 -4.50
CA SER A 116 2.76 13.51 -4.94
C SER A 116 3.17 12.36 -4.03
N PRO A 117 3.99 11.38 -4.51
CA PRO A 117 4.59 10.37 -3.65
C PRO A 117 5.40 10.96 -2.49
N ARG A 118 5.99 12.15 -2.64
CA ARG A 118 6.67 12.88 -1.56
C ARG A 118 5.71 13.25 -0.43
N GLU A 119 4.51 13.71 -0.75
CA GLU A 119 3.48 14.04 0.26
C GLU A 119 2.95 12.79 0.93
N VAL A 120 2.71 11.71 0.16
CA VAL A 120 2.37 10.40 0.72
C VAL A 120 3.45 9.94 1.69
N ARG A 121 4.72 10.00 1.29
CA ARG A 121 5.86 9.63 2.14
C ARG A 121 5.91 10.46 3.42
N ALA A 122 5.62 11.76 3.35
CA ALA A 122 5.62 12.62 4.53
C ALA A 122 4.53 12.22 5.55
N ARG A 123 3.27 12.00 5.10
CA ARG A 123 2.18 11.60 6.00
C ARG A 123 2.37 10.18 6.55
N VAL A 124 2.96 9.29 5.75
CA VAL A 124 3.33 7.94 6.20
C VAL A 124 4.41 8.02 7.27
N ALA A 125 5.46 8.81 7.08
CA ALA A 125 6.53 8.99 8.07
C ALA A 125 5.99 9.46 9.43
N GLU A 126 5.06 10.41 9.46
CA GLU A 126 4.42 10.87 10.69
C GLU A 126 3.58 9.76 11.36
N TRP A 127 2.90 8.94 10.58
CA TRP A 127 2.17 7.78 11.11
C TRP A 127 3.15 6.74 11.71
N LEU A 128 4.26 6.44 11.04
CA LEU A 128 5.27 5.50 11.51
C LEU A 128 5.93 5.95 12.81
N LYS A 129 6.19 7.25 12.98
CA LYS A 129 6.66 7.82 14.24
C LYS A 129 5.67 7.57 15.39
N ARG A 130 4.36 7.70 15.14
CA ARG A 130 3.33 7.41 16.16
C ARG A 130 3.36 5.94 16.57
N ILE A 131 3.49 5.00 15.60
CA ILE A 131 3.61 3.56 15.89
C ILE A 131 4.88 3.27 16.70
N ALA A 132 6.03 3.80 16.25
CA ALA A 132 7.31 3.61 16.95
C ALA A 132 7.22 4.09 18.39
N SER A 133 6.62 5.26 18.63
CA SER A 133 6.43 5.83 19.97
C SER A 133 5.47 5.02 20.84
N ALA A 134 4.44 4.41 20.25
CA ALA A 134 3.50 3.54 20.95
C ALA A 134 4.14 2.20 21.36
N GLY A 135 5.19 1.77 20.67
CA GLY A 135 5.96 0.56 20.99
C GLY A 135 5.19 -0.75 20.79
N ARG A 136 4.04 -0.73 20.10
CA ARG A 136 3.19 -1.91 19.87
C ARG A 136 3.30 -2.38 18.42
N PRO A 137 3.55 -3.68 18.18
CA PRO A 137 3.55 -4.24 16.83
C PRO A 137 2.22 -3.94 16.12
N THR A 138 2.31 -3.36 14.93
CA THR A 138 1.12 -2.90 14.18
C THR A 138 1.06 -3.58 12.81
N GLY A 139 -0.12 -4.08 12.45
CA GLY A 139 -0.43 -4.55 11.11
C GLY A 139 -1.35 -3.56 10.39
N ALA A 140 -1.21 -3.44 9.07
CA ALA A 140 -2.08 -2.55 8.31
C ALA A 140 -2.49 -3.15 6.96
N VAL A 141 -3.79 -3.13 6.66
CA VAL A 141 -4.31 -3.40 5.33
C VAL A 141 -4.43 -2.07 4.59
N THR A 142 -3.66 -1.91 3.53
CA THR A 142 -3.45 -0.62 2.88
C THR A 142 -3.28 -0.76 1.36
N HIS A 143 -2.51 0.09 0.72
CA HIS A 143 -2.40 0.27 -0.72
C HIS A 143 -0.95 0.23 -1.21
N GLN A 144 -0.80 0.06 -2.52
CA GLN A 144 0.49 0.00 -3.18
C GLN A 144 1.33 1.26 -2.96
N GLY A 145 0.72 2.44 -3.03
CA GLY A 145 1.42 3.72 -2.83
C GLY A 145 2.01 3.84 -1.42
N ILE A 146 1.28 3.36 -0.41
CA ILE A 146 1.74 3.38 0.99
C ILE A 146 2.92 2.43 1.20
N ILE A 147 2.85 1.21 0.68
CA ILE A 147 3.95 0.24 0.77
C ILE A 147 5.20 0.78 0.06
N ARG A 148 5.04 1.37 -1.12
CA ARG A 148 6.15 2.02 -1.85
C ARG A 148 6.74 3.20 -1.09
N ALA A 149 5.92 4.02 -0.45
CA ALA A 149 6.37 5.12 0.39
C ALA A 149 7.18 4.61 1.59
N THR A 150 6.75 3.52 2.23
CA THR A 150 7.48 2.87 3.33
C THR A 150 8.83 2.32 2.86
N ILE A 151 8.88 1.67 1.69
CA ILE A 151 10.15 1.21 1.09
C ILE A 151 11.05 2.39 0.73
N SER A 152 10.49 3.48 0.19
CA SER A 152 11.27 4.70 -0.08
C SER A 152 11.87 5.30 1.20
N LEU A 153 11.14 5.26 2.33
CA LEU A 153 11.68 5.68 3.64
C LEU A 153 12.83 4.78 4.10
N ALA A 154 12.71 3.47 3.91
CA ALA A 154 13.70 2.49 4.32
C ALA A 154 14.99 2.49 3.47
N THR A 155 14.89 2.84 2.19
CA THR A 155 15.99 2.65 1.22
C THR A 155 16.52 3.94 0.60
N GLY A 156 15.83 5.07 0.80
CA GLY A 156 16.13 6.30 0.09
C GLY A 156 15.70 6.31 -1.38
N TRP A 157 14.95 5.28 -1.84
CA TRP A 157 14.51 5.19 -3.24
C TRP A 157 13.66 6.38 -3.65
N ASP A 158 14.06 7.07 -4.74
CA ASP A 158 13.44 8.27 -5.28
C ASP A 158 12.26 8.01 -6.23
N MET A 159 11.90 6.74 -6.45
CA MET A 159 10.84 6.28 -7.35
C MET A 159 11.01 6.61 -8.85
N VAL A 160 12.16 7.13 -9.28
CA VAL A 160 12.47 7.36 -10.71
C VAL A 160 12.72 6.02 -11.41
N ASN A 161 13.51 5.16 -10.80
CA ASN A 161 13.84 3.84 -11.33
C ASN A 161 12.93 2.76 -10.75
N LYS A 162 13.11 1.51 -11.22
CA LYS A 162 12.41 0.35 -10.65
C LYS A 162 12.64 0.27 -9.14
N PRO A 163 11.65 -0.22 -8.36
CA PRO A 163 11.85 -0.45 -6.93
C PRO A 163 13.08 -1.31 -6.66
N PRO A 164 13.84 -1.05 -5.57
CA PRO A 164 15.04 -1.81 -5.25
C PRO A 164 14.75 -3.30 -4.94
N HIS A 165 13.49 -3.61 -4.63
CA HIS A 165 13.02 -4.95 -4.34
C HIS A 165 11.80 -5.30 -5.20
N LYS A 166 11.74 -6.54 -5.70
CA LYS A 166 10.54 -7.07 -6.33
C LYS A 166 9.52 -7.40 -5.24
N LEU A 167 8.33 -6.81 -5.35
CA LEU A 167 7.24 -7.02 -4.40
C LEU A 167 6.20 -7.97 -4.98
N ASP A 168 5.79 -8.93 -4.18
CA ASP A 168 4.60 -9.73 -4.41
C ASP A 168 3.42 -9.08 -3.67
N TRP A 169 2.38 -8.73 -4.44
CA TRP A 169 1.22 -8.02 -3.90
C TRP A 169 0.21 -8.92 -3.19
N ALA A 170 0.38 -10.25 -3.27
CA ALA A 170 -0.37 -11.24 -2.49
C ALA A 170 0.38 -11.63 -1.20
N SER A 171 1.19 -10.72 -0.67
CA SER A 171 2.08 -10.98 0.45
C SER A 171 2.02 -9.88 1.50
N LEU A 172 2.48 -10.24 2.69
CA LEU A 172 2.77 -9.31 3.78
C LEU A 172 4.23 -8.86 3.71
N HIS A 173 4.47 -7.57 3.99
CA HIS A 173 5.81 -6.99 4.07
C HIS A 173 6.05 -6.49 5.49
N LEU A 174 7.12 -6.98 6.13
CA LEU A 174 7.50 -6.65 7.51
C LEU A 174 8.64 -5.65 7.54
N PHE A 175 8.47 -4.63 8.37
CA PHE A 175 9.44 -3.57 8.63
C PHE A 175 9.70 -3.47 10.14
N ASP A 176 10.89 -3.05 10.50
CA ASP A 176 11.26 -2.65 11.85
C ASP A 176 11.35 -1.12 11.92
N LEU A 177 10.70 -0.55 12.93
CA LEU A 177 10.72 0.88 13.21
C LEU A 177 11.66 1.16 14.37
N THR A 178 12.61 2.07 14.16
CA THR A 178 13.50 2.53 15.23
C THR A 178 12.78 3.56 16.12
N PRO A 179 13.20 3.77 17.38
CA PRO A 179 12.54 4.71 18.30
C PRO A 179 12.45 6.16 17.80
N ASP A 180 13.36 6.58 16.94
CA ASP A 180 13.40 7.89 16.28
C ASP A 180 12.53 7.96 15.00
N GLY A 181 11.86 6.86 14.65
CA GLY A 181 10.96 6.78 13.49
C GLY A 181 11.65 6.39 12.18
N GLY A 182 12.89 5.91 12.24
CA GLY A 182 13.56 5.27 11.10
C GLY A 182 12.86 3.97 10.71
N VAL A 183 13.05 3.54 9.47
CA VAL A 183 12.40 2.36 8.88
C VAL A 183 13.46 1.43 8.32
N GLU A 184 13.42 0.17 8.69
CA GLU A 184 14.26 -0.89 8.16
C GLU A 184 13.41 -2.00 7.56
N ILE A 185 13.86 -2.62 6.48
CA ILE A 185 13.18 -3.77 5.88
C ILE A 185 13.58 -5.01 6.68
N ALA A 186 12.62 -5.64 7.37
CA ALA A 186 12.84 -6.89 8.07
C ALA A 186 12.65 -8.10 7.16
N ARG A 187 11.46 -8.22 6.54
CA ARG A 187 11.14 -9.30 5.57
C ARG A 187 10.16 -8.79 4.52
N LEU A 188 10.40 -9.12 3.26
CA LEU A 188 9.46 -8.85 2.16
C LEU A 188 8.86 -10.16 1.65
N ASN A 189 7.68 -10.06 1.05
CA ASN A 189 7.01 -11.18 0.36
C ASN A 189 6.75 -12.40 1.27
N VAL A 190 6.30 -12.15 2.50
CA VAL A 190 5.80 -13.22 3.39
C VAL A 190 4.45 -13.67 2.84
N SER A 191 4.35 -14.92 2.38
CA SER A 191 3.13 -15.44 1.74
C SER A 191 1.91 -15.33 2.65
N LEU A 192 0.80 -14.89 2.06
CA LEU A 192 -0.54 -14.96 2.68
C LEU A 192 -1.30 -16.22 2.25
N GLU A 193 -0.80 -16.97 1.27
CA GLU A 193 -1.41 -18.24 0.89
C GLU A 193 -1.13 -19.28 1.98
N ALA A 194 -2.16 -20.01 2.37
CA ALA A 194 -1.98 -21.14 3.28
C ALA A 194 -0.98 -22.13 2.64
N PRO A 195 -0.09 -22.73 3.43
CA PRO A 195 0.73 -23.83 2.90
C PRO A 195 -0.19 -24.88 2.29
N GLU A 196 0.13 -25.31 1.06
CA GLU A 196 -0.56 -26.46 0.49
C GLU A 196 -0.35 -27.64 1.43
N ASP A 197 -1.45 -28.20 1.95
CA ASP A 197 -1.40 -29.42 2.76
C ASP A 197 -0.76 -30.52 1.92
N GLY A 198 0.48 -30.88 2.24
CA GLY A 198 1.25 -31.93 1.60
C GLY A 198 0.78 -33.33 2.01
#